data_6e380a955092d258eecfb9b5fc966f61
#
_entry.id   6e380a955092d258eecfb9b5fc966f61
#
_cell.length_a   1.000
_cell.length_b   1.000
_cell.length_c   1.000
_cell.angle_alpha   90.00
_cell.angle_beta   90.00
_cell.angle_gamma   90.00
#
_symmetry.space_group_name_H-M   'P 1'
#
loop_
_entity.id
_entity.type
_entity.pdbx_description
1 polymer ?
#
loop_
_entity_poly.entity_id
_entity_poly.type
_entity_poly.pdbx_seq_one_letter_code
_entity_poly.pdbx_strand_id
1 'polypeptide(L)'
;MDRETEGDVGRTMNKEISIPKKALAQFCRERGIRRLSIFGSALRSDFRQDSDIDVLVEFEPSRIPGLLGIARMERELSSLFGGHKVDLRTPEDLSRYFRQQIIAEAEVQYAAG
;
A
#
# COMPACT_ATOMS: atom_id res chain seq x y z
N MET A 1 5.83 24.88 4.57
CA MET A 1 5.96 24.33 4.56
C MET A 1 5.75 23.78 4.91
N ASP A 2 5.84 23.36 4.74
CA ASP A 2 5.77 22.50 4.78
C ASP A 2 5.80 21.99 5.33
N ARG A 3 5.95 21.84 5.36
CA ARG A 3 6.26 21.08 5.77
C ARG A 3 6.24 20.51 6.53
N GLU A 4 6.31 20.40 6.62
CA GLU A 4 6.42 19.64 7.11
C GLU A 4 6.38 18.98 7.53
N THR A 5 6.35 18.85 7.52
CA THR A 5 6.48 17.98 7.76
C THR A 5 6.65 17.33 7.66
N GLU A 6 6.40 17.47 7.51
CA GLU A 6 6.78 16.69 6.95
C GLU A 6 7.73 15.99 7.07
N GLY A 7 8.01 16.09 6.89
CA GLY A 7 9.16 15.32 6.74
C GLY A 7 9.33 14.09 7.48
N ASP A 8 8.89 13.94 8.59
CA ASP A 8 9.05 12.73 9.27
C ASP A 8 8.30 11.61 8.69
N VAL A 9 7.29 11.87 7.95
CA VAL A 9 6.41 10.87 7.47
C VAL A 9 7.13 9.90 6.59
N GLY A 10 7.95 10.11 5.80
CA GLY A 10 8.55 9.18 4.88
C GLY A 10 9.85 8.56 5.31
N ARG A 11 10.21 8.66 6.57
CA ARG A 11 11.53 8.18 6.95
C ARG A 11 11.72 6.70 6.81
N THR A 12 10.66 5.91 7.03
CA THR A 12 10.76 4.48 6.89
C THR A 12 10.43 4.00 5.49
N MET A 13 9.94 4.89 4.63
CA MET A 13 9.61 4.55 3.26
C MET A 13 10.50 5.33 2.31
N ASN A 14 10.73 4.76 1.13
CA ASN A 14 11.61 5.38 0.15
C ASN A 14 11.05 6.73 -0.29
N LYS A 15 11.93 7.72 -0.44
CA LYS A 15 11.52 9.06 -0.80
C LYS A 15 10.98 9.16 -2.23
N GLU A 16 11.25 8.18 -3.06
CA GLU A 16 10.76 8.23 -4.43
C GLU A 16 9.27 7.90 -4.53
N ILE A 17 8.67 7.48 -3.43
CA ILE A 17 7.24 7.18 -3.41
C ILE A 17 6.53 8.34 -2.73
N SER A 18 5.62 8.97 -3.48
CA SER A 18 4.80 10.04 -2.93
C SER A 18 3.37 9.53 -2.90
N ILE A 19 2.76 9.53 -1.71
CA ILE A 19 1.42 9.01 -1.53
C ILE A 19 0.49 10.14 -1.13
N PRO A 20 -0.51 10.46 -1.97
CA PRO A 20 -1.49 11.48 -1.59
C PRO A 20 -2.44 10.91 -0.56
N LYS A 21 -2.26 11.30 0.69
CA LYS A 21 -2.96 10.68 1.81
C LYS A 21 -4.47 10.78 1.72
N LYS A 22 -4.98 11.95 1.33
CA LYS A 22 -6.43 12.12 1.24
C LYS A 22 -7.03 11.28 0.14
N ALA A 23 -6.38 11.25 -1.02
CA ALA A 23 -6.85 10.45 -2.13
C ALA A 23 -6.79 8.96 -1.80
N LEU A 24 -5.74 8.54 -1.11
CA LEU A 24 -5.63 7.14 -0.69
C LEU A 24 -6.73 6.78 0.29
N ALA A 25 -7.00 7.64 1.27
CA ALA A 25 -8.04 7.36 2.24
C ALA A 25 -9.40 7.25 1.57
N GLN A 26 -9.69 8.14 0.63
CA GLN A 26 -10.94 8.09 -0.10
C GLN A 26 -11.04 6.80 -0.91
N PHE A 27 -9.97 6.44 -1.61
CA PHE A 27 -9.92 5.21 -2.38
C PHE A 27 -10.23 4.01 -1.50
N CYS A 28 -9.58 3.92 -0.34
CA CYS A 28 -9.77 2.79 0.57
C CYS A 28 -11.21 2.71 1.07
N ARG A 29 -11.79 3.85 1.43
CA ARG A 29 -13.16 3.86 1.92
C ARG A 29 -14.13 3.41 0.83
N GLU A 30 -13.91 3.86 -0.40
CA GLU A 30 -14.80 3.50 -1.50
C GLU A 30 -14.68 2.04 -1.89
N ARG A 31 -13.53 1.45 -1.69
CA ARG A 31 -13.28 0.06 -2.09
C ARG A 31 -13.46 -0.95 -0.95
N GLY A 32 -13.82 -0.50 0.23
CA GLY A 32 -14.01 -1.39 1.36
C GLY A 32 -12.72 -1.92 1.95
N ILE A 33 -11.65 -1.16 1.84
CA ILE A 33 -10.36 -1.54 2.42
C ILE A 33 -10.30 -1.04 3.85
N ARG A 34 -10.04 -1.94 4.78
CA ARG A 34 -9.90 -1.59 6.19
C ARG A 34 -8.51 -1.12 6.52
N ARG A 35 -7.50 -1.69 5.89
CA ARG A 35 -6.11 -1.35 6.15
C ARG A 35 -5.31 -1.55 4.88
N LEU A 36 -4.43 -0.61 4.61
CA LEU A 36 -3.53 -0.69 3.47
C LEU A 36 -2.13 -0.37 3.96
N SER A 37 -1.19 -1.27 3.69
CA SER A 37 0.20 -1.12 4.10
C SER A 37 1.11 -1.35 2.90
N ILE A 38 2.33 -0.84 3.01
CA ILE A 38 3.36 -1.08 2.00
C ILE A 38 4.43 -1.97 2.63
N PHE A 39 4.91 -2.93 1.86
CA PHE A 39 5.95 -3.83 2.35
C PHE A 39 6.93 -4.14 1.22
N GLY A 40 7.96 -4.90 1.54
CA GLY A 40 8.91 -5.36 0.53
C GLY A 40 9.85 -4.29 0.04
N SER A 41 10.12 -4.28 -1.26
CA SER A 41 11.17 -3.45 -1.83
C SER A 41 10.94 -1.96 -1.65
N ALA A 42 9.69 -1.53 -1.54
CA ALA A 42 9.40 -0.10 -1.37
C ALA A 42 9.93 0.44 -0.05
N LEU A 43 10.26 -0.42 0.91
CA LEU A 43 10.81 -0.01 2.19
C LEU A 43 12.34 -0.04 2.20
N ARG A 44 12.95 -0.40 1.08
CA ARG A 44 14.41 -0.52 0.99
C ARG A 44 15.01 0.72 0.37
N SER A 45 16.27 0.97 0.70
CA SER A 45 16.99 2.12 0.16
C SER A 45 17.31 1.96 -1.31
N ASP A 46 17.27 0.74 -1.85
CA ASP A 46 17.60 0.52 -3.26
C ASP A 46 16.35 0.51 -4.16
N PHE A 47 15.22 0.95 -3.67
CA PHE A 47 14.00 1.07 -4.46
C PHE A 47 14.23 2.06 -5.62
N ARG A 48 13.75 1.70 -6.80
CA ARG A 48 13.93 2.50 -7.99
C ARG A 48 12.60 2.83 -8.64
N GLN A 49 12.63 3.74 -9.61
CA GLN A 49 11.42 4.14 -10.31
C GLN A 49 10.74 3.00 -11.03
N ASP A 50 11.49 2.00 -11.49
CA ASP A 50 10.91 0.86 -12.16
C ASP A 50 10.62 -0.30 -11.22
N SER A 51 10.80 -0.11 -9.92
CA SER A 51 10.48 -1.14 -8.94
C SER A 51 8.98 -1.20 -8.71
N ASP A 52 8.48 -2.41 -8.44
CA ASP A 52 7.08 -2.61 -8.09
C ASP A 52 6.87 -2.22 -6.63
N ILE A 53 5.65 -1.77 -6.33
CA ILE A 53 5.26 -1.49 -4.96
C ILE A 53 4.39 -2.63 -4.46
N ASP A 54 4.85 -3.31 -3.42
CA ASP A 54 4.10 -4.38 -2.80
C ASP A 54 3.14 -3.79 -1.78
N VAL A 55 1.86 -4.04 -1.96
CA VAL A 55 0.81 -3.47 -1.12
C VAL A 55 0.04 -4.59 -0.45
N LEU A 56 -0.12 -4.49 0.86
CA LEU A 56 -0.87 -5.46 1.65
C LEU A 56 -2.18 -4.81 2.07
N VAL A 57 -3.30 -5.42 1.71
CA VAL A 57 -4.62 -4.87 2.03
C VAL A 57 -5.45 -5.87 2.81
N GLU A 58 -6.27 -5.33 3.70
CA GLU A 58 -7.29 -6.10 4.40
C GLU A 58 -8.63 -5.48 4.07
N PHE A 59 -9.57 -6.28 3.61
CA PHE A 59 -10.89 -5.80 3.20
C PHE A 59 -11.93 -6.00 4.29
N GLU A 60 -12.97 -5.18 4.23
CA GLU A 60 -14.17 -5.48 5.01
C GLU A 60 -14.69 -6.84 4.57
N PRO A 61 -15.13 -7.69 5.51
CA PRO A 61 -15.53 -9.05 5.15
C PRO A 61 -16.60 -9.12 4.09
N SER A 62 -17.50 -8.14 4.05
CA SER A 62 -18.60 -8.15 3.08
C SER A 62 -18.21 -7.51 1.76
N ARG A 63 -16.97 -7.05 1.59
CA ARG A 63 -16.58 -6.30 0.40
C ARG A 63 -15.31 -6.84 -0.24
N ILE A 64 -15.04 -8.12 -0.07
CA ILE A 64 -13.86 -8.75 -0.67
C ILE A 64 -14.07 -8.86 -2.17
N PRO A 65 -13.20 -8.27 -2.99
CA PRO A 65 -13.40 -8.27 -4.44
C PRO A 65 -12.93 -9.59 -5.07
N GLY A 66 -13.40 -9.83 -6.29
CA GLY A 66 -12.87 -10.93 -7.07
C GLY A 66 -11.58 -10.52 -7.79
N LEU A 67 -11.08 -11.43 -8.62
CA LEU A 67 -9.79 -11.21 -9.29
C LEU A 67 -9.79 -9.98 -10.18
N LEU A 68 -10.87 -9.74 -10.91
CA LEU A 68 -10.94 -8.56 -11.78
C LEU A 68 -10.96 -7.27 -10.96
N GLY A 69 -11.61 -7.31 -9.79
CA GLY A 69 -11.62 -6.17 -8.90
C GLY A 69 -10.24 -5.87 -8.37
N ILE A 70 -9.48 -6.91 -8.00
CA ILE A 70 -8.10 -6.74 -7.54
C ILE A 70 -7.25 -6.11 -8.64
N ALA A 71 -7.35 -6.62 -9.88
CA ALA A 71 -6.57 -6.07 -10.98
C ALA A 71 -6.91 -4.60 -11.24
N ARG A 72 -8.19 -4.25 -11.12
CA ARG A 72 -8.59 -2.85 -11.28
C ARG A 72 -8.00 -1.98 -10.19
N MET A 73 -8.01 -2.46 -8.95
CA MET A 73 -7.44 -1.72 -7.83
C MET A 73 -5.94 -1.52 -8.00
N GLU A 74 -5.25 -2.52 -8.53
CA GLU A 74 -3.81 -2.37 -8.77
C GLU A 74 -3.53 -1.24 -9.74
N ARG A 75 -4.33 -1.13 -10.81
CA ARG A 75 -4.16 -0.05 -11.76
C ARG A 75 -4.48 1.30 -11.15
N GLU A 76 -5.53 1.37 -10.34
CA GLU A 76 -5.92 2.62 -9.71
C GLU A 76 -4.86 3.07 -8.70
N LEU A 77 -4.35 2.13 -7.91
CA LEU A 77 -3.30 2.45 -6.96
C LEU A 77 -2.00 2.85 -7.65
N SER A 78 -1.71 2.23 -8.80
CA SER A 78 -0.53 2.63 -9.57
C SER A 78 -0.58 4.10 -9.90
N SER A 79 -1.73 4.60 -10.32
CA SER A 79 -1.89 6.02 -10.61
C SER A 79 -1.67 6.87 -9.37
N LEU A 80 -2.15 6.42 -8.21
CA LEU A 80 -1.96 7.17 -6.98
C LEU A 80 -0.50 7.16 -6.51
N PHE A 81 0.25 6.13 -6.88
CA PHE A 81 1.62 5.96 -6.42
C PHE A 81 2.64 6.39 -7.49
N GLY A 82 2.28 7.33 -8.33
CA GLY A 82 3.22 7.91 -9.28
C GLY A 82 3.53 7.05 -10.48
N GLY A 83 2.69 6.08 -10.79
CA GLY A 83 2.87 5.22 -11.95
C GLY A 83 3.63 3.95 -11.71
N HIS A 84 4.08 3.71 -10.48
CA HIS A 84 4.74 2.45 -10.15
C HIS A 84 3.74 1.30 -10.27
N LYS A 85 4.19 0.16 -10.79
CA LYS A 85 3.35 -1.02 -10.81
C LYS A 85 3.06 -1.45 -9.38
N VAL A 86 1.82 -1.78 -9.10
CA VAL A 86 1.40 -2.19 -7.77
C VAL A 86 1.08 -3.68 -7.78
N ASP A 87 1.63 -4.40 -6.81
CA ASP A 87 1.34 -5.81 -6.59
C ASP A 87 0.54 -5.89 -5.29
N LEU A 88 -0.75 -6.17 -5.42
CA LEU A 88 -1.68 -6.11 -4.29
C LEU A 88 -1.91 -7.50 -3.72
N ARG A 89 -1.69 -7.64 -2.41
CA ARG A 89 -1.82 -8.91 -1.71
C ARG A 89 -2.69 -8.76 -0.49
N THR A 90 -3.36 -9.84 -0.12
CA THR A 90 -4.01 -9.93 1.19
C THR A 90 -3.15 -10.80 2.10
N PRO A 91 -3.38 -10.77 3.43
CA PRO A 91 -2.63 -11.66 4.31
C PRO A 91 -2.74 -13.13 3.93
N GLU A 92 -3.89 -13.54 3.42
CA GLU A 92 -4.11 -14.93 3.02
C GLU A 92 -3.28 -15.33 1.80
N ASP A 93 -2.88 -14.34 0.98
CA ASP A 93 -2.05 -14.60 -0.20
C ASP A 93 -0.59 -14.82 0.16
N LEU A 94 -0.18 -14.46 1.37
CA LEU A 94 1.19 -14.59 1.80
C LEU A 94 1.46 -16.00 2.31
N SER A 95 2.67 -16.48 2.07
CA SER A 95 3.08 -17.76 2.64
C SER A 95 2.94 -17.69 4.15
N ARG A 96 2.34 -18.71 4.76
CA ARG A 96 2.15 -18.72 6.20
C ARG A 96 3.48 -18.66 6.97
N TYR A 97 4.57 -19.08 6.34
CA TYR A 97 5.87 -19.04 6.98
C TYR A 97 6.41 -17.63 7.13
N PHE A 98 6.02 -16.71 6.23
CA PHE A 98 6.53 -15.35 6.26
C PHE A 98 5.47 -14.32 6.60
N ARG A 99 4.21 -14.74 6.77
CA ARG A 99 3.09 -13.82 6.94
C ARG A 99 3.28 -12.89 8.13
N GLN A 100 3.63 -13.45 9.27
CA GLN A 100 3.80 -12.66 10.49
C GLN A 100 4.93 -11.64 10.34
N GLN A 101 6.01 -12.05 9.72
CA GLN A 101 7.14 -11.15 9.53
C GLN A 101 6.75 -10.00 8.59
N ILE A 102 6.08 -10.31 7.49
CA ILE A 102 5.67 -9.30 6.54
C ILE A 102 4.72 -8.31 7.20
N ILE A 103 3.73 -8.82 7.94
CA ILE A 103 2.77 -7.95 8.63
C ILE A 103 3.49 -7.05 9.64
N ALA A 104 4.45 -7.60 10.37
CA ALA A 104 5.18 -6.82 11.37
C ALA A 104 6.03 -5.72 10.75
N GLU A 105 6.58 -5.96 9.56
CA GLU A 105 7.47 -5.00 8.91
C GLU A 105 6.73 -4.02 8.01
N ALA A 106 5.50 -4.29 7.67
CA ALA A 106 4.74 -3.45 6.74
C ALA A 106 4.47 -2.08 7.35
N GLU A 107 4.51 -1.06 6.50
CA GLU A 107 4.24 0.32 6.93
C GLU A 107 2.80 0.66 6.59
N VAL A 108 1.99 0.92 7.61
CA VAL A 108 0.57 1.21 7.42
C VAL A 108 0.42 2.60 6.81
N GLN A 109 -0.30 2.68 5.70
CA GLN A 109 -0.59 3.95 5.05
C GLN A 109 -2.02 4.39 5.27
N TYR A 110 -2.93 3.45 5.52
CA TYR A 110 -4.33 3.75 5.81
C TYR A 110 -4.87 2.69 6.76
N ALA A 111 -5.63 3.11 7.74
CA ALA A 111 -6.34 2.20 8.62
C ALA A 111 -7.68 2.84 8.97
N ALA A 112 -8.76 2.09 8.79
CA ALA A 112 -10.09 2.53 9.15
C ALA A 112 -10.17 2.63 10.68
N GLY A 113 -10.72 3.72 11.13
CA GLY A 113 -10.80 4.01 12.54
C GLY A 113 -11.81 3.23 13.30
#